data_60a045b18e57fd0b90056643b358d7c8
#
_entry.id   60a045b18e57fd0b90056643b358d7c8
#
_cell.length_a   1.000
_cell.length_b   1.000
_cell.length_c   1.000
_cell.angle_alpha   90.00
_cell.angle_beta   90.00
_cell.angle_gamma   90.00
#
_symmetry.space_group_name_H-M   'P 1'
#
loop_
_entity.id
_entity.type
_entity.pdbx_description
1 polymer ?
#
loop_
_entity_poly.entity_id
_entity_poly.type
_entity_poly.pdbx_seq_one_letter_code
_entity_poly.pdbx_strand_id
1 'polypeptide(L)'
;LINQLGRFAWYELLTTDVAAAGAFYGEVVGWGVKDASLPELAYTVLNAGDVPVGGLMELPEEGRRLGATPRWVGYVAVDDIDATTTQIGRLGGAVLLPPTGSNIGRVSVVADPQKATFALVTGLTYGQRQPVGLDELGRVGWHELLAEDRNKIFDFYGVLFGWRKANAETDPADLYQLFSAAGQTIGGMLTKLPSVSQPFWLYYFNVDDIGAAAKRVNAGGGRVLQGPIELPDGCWIARCVDPQGALFALQGARGQDVAERPSASEVAWSAKWGGVVSQGRMVLPKPKR
;
A
#
# COMPACT_ATOMS: atom_id res chain seq x y z
N LEU A 1 -7.08 10.52 -21.91
CA LEU A 1 -7.18 9.75 -20.67
C LEU A 1 -5.90 8.94 -20.54
N ILE A 2 -5.00 9.37 -19.64
CA ILE A 2 -3.76 8.65 -19.38
C ILE A 2 -4.16 7.37 -18.64
N ASN A 3 -3.68 6.25 -19.18
CA ASN A 3 -4.12 4.91 -18.81
C ASN A 3 -3.63 4.55 -17.39
N GLN A 4 -4.48 4.74 -16.38
CA GLN A 4 -4.25 4.26 -15.01
C GLN A 4 -4.64 2.78 -14.83
N LEU A 5 -5.13 2.14 -15.89
CA LEU A 5 -5.56 0.75 -15.85
C LEU A 5 -4.41 -0.17 -15.42
N GLY A 6 -4.71 -1.07 -14.50
CA GLY A 6 -3.74 -1.97 -13.92
C GLY A 6 -2.79 -1.33 -12.89
N ARG A 7 -2.99 -0.06 -12.50
CA ARG A 7 -2.22 0.60 -11.44
C ARG A 7 -3.06 0.76 -10.17
N PHE A 8 -2.38 0.82 -9.04
CA PHE A 8 -3.01 1.32 -7.82
C PHE A 8 -3.36 2.80 -8.01
N ALA A 9 -4.63 3.13 -7.82
CA ALA A 9 -5.19 4.45 -8.09
C ALA A 9 -5.79 5.12 -6.84
N TRP A 10 -6.07 4.35 -5.80
CA TRP A 10 -6.63 4.82 -4.54
C TRP A 10 -6.21 3.92 -3.37
N TYR A 11 -6.30 4.45 -2.15
CA TYR A 11 -5.96 3.73 -0.93
C TYR A 11 -6.96 4.07 0.16
N GLU A 12 -7.43 3.08 0.91
CA GLU A 12 -8.33 3.30 2.03
C GLU A 12 -7.82 2.60 3.29
N LEU A 13 -7.89 3.30 4.40
CA LEU A 13 -7.69 2.72 5.71
C LEU A 13 -9.06 2.34 6.31
N LEU A 14 -9.26 1.07 6.55
CA LEU A 14 -10.32 0.57 7.41
C LEU A 14 -9.79 0.59 8.85
N THR A 15 -10.41 1.38 9.72
CA THR A 15 -9.94 1.61 11.10
C THR A 15 -11.07 1.51 12.12
N THR A 16 -10.73 1.38 13.38
CA THR A 16 -11.71 1.40 14.49
C THR A 16 -11.97 2.79 15.05
N ASP A 17 -11.16 3.78 14.64
CA ASP A 17 -11.31 5.19 15.06
C ASP A 17 -10.80 6.09 13.93
N VAL A 18 -11.74 6.61 13.13
CA VAL A 18 -11.45 7.46 11.97
C VAL A 18 -10.82 8.79 12.39
N ALA A 19 -11.29 9.38 13.50
CA ALA A 19 -10.78 10.68 13.95
C ALA A 19 -9.34 10.56 14.46
N ALA A 20 -9.05 9.55 15.29
CA ALA A 20 -7.70 9.29 15.78
C ALA A 20 -6.74 8.90 14.64
N ALA A 21 -7.19 8.10 13.68
CA ALA A 21 -6.39 7.77 12.51
C ALA A 21 -6.09 9.01 11.65
N GLY A 22 -7.08 9.86 11.40
CA GLY A 22 -6.89 11.12 10.67
C GLY A 22 -5.85 12.03 11.32
N ALA A 23 -5.93 12.21 12.64
CA ALA A 23 -4.95 12.98 13.41
C ALA A 23 -3.55 12.36 13.33
N PHE A 24 -3.44 11.04 13.51
CA PHE A 24 -2.17 10.32 13.45
C PHE A 24 -1.47 10.47 12.10
N TYR A 25 -2.17 10.17 11.00
CA TYR A 25 -1.57 10.29 9.66
C TYR A 25 -1.35 11.74 9.25
N GLY A 26 -2.14 12.68 9.77
CA GLY A 26 -1.89 14.11 9.64
C GLY A 26 -0.53 14.51 10.20
N GLU A 27 -0.20 14.07 11.40
CA GLU A 27 1.11 14.32 12.03
C GLU A 27 2.25 13.56 11.36
N VAL A 28 2.05 12.28 11.01
CA VAL A 28 3.11 11.40 10.50
C VAL A 28 3.48 11.71 9.05
N VAL A 29 2.47 11.86 8.18
CA VAL A 29 2.65 11.99 6.72
C VAL A 29 2.38 13.41 6.23
N GLY A 30 1.67 14.22 7.03
CA GLY A 30 1.29 15.58 6.66
C GLY A 30 -0.03 15.66 5.89
N TRP A 31 -0.91 14.67 6.04
CA TRP A 31 -2.20 14.69 5.34
C TRP A 31 -3.25 15.57 6.03
N GLY A 32 -3.96 16.35 5.23
CA GLY A 32 -5.21 16.98 5.65
C GLY A 32 -6.37 15.98 5.60
N VAL A 33 -7.41 16.23 6.39
CA VAL A 33 -8.65 15.45 6.39
C VAL A 33 -9.81 16.30 5.92
N LYS A 34 -10.73 15.71 5.14
CA LYS A 34 -11.94 16.34 4.65
C LYS A 34 -13.11 15.38 4.73
N ASP A 35 -14.20 15.81 5.37
CA ASP A 35 -15.45 15.05 5.35
C ASP A 35 -16.02 15.00 3.92
N ALA A 36 -16.29 13.79 3.46
CA ALA A 36 -16.91 13.48 2.17
C ALA A 36 -18.04 12.45 2.33
N SER A 37 -18.65 12.43 3.51
CA SER A 37 -19.75 11.52 3.84
C SER A 37 -20.96 11.75 2.95
N LEU A 38 -21.62 10.64 2.60
CA LEU A 38 -22.96 10.60 2.03
C LEU A 38 -23.98 10.28 3.14
N PRO A 39 -25.28 10.48 2.95
CA PRO A 39 -26.30 10.25 3.99
C PRO A 39 -26.23 8.87 4.66
N GLU A 40 -25.80 7.83 3.91
CA GLU A 40 -25.75 6.45 4.41
C GLU A 40 -24.30 5.89 4.51
N LEU A 41 -23.28 6.69 4.20
CA LEU A 41 -21.90 6.26 4.18
C LEU A 41 -20.97 7.34 4.70
N ALA A 42 -20.50 7.17 5.95
CA ALA A 42 -19.46 8.02 6.52
C ALA A 42 -18.13 7.78 5.77
N TYR A 43 -17.53 8.87 5.31
CA TYR A 43 -16.28 8.80 4.55
C TYR A 43 -15.43 10.05 4.78
N THR A 44 -14.16 9.87 5.07
CA THR A 44 -13.19 10.95 5.22
C THR A 44 -12.12 10.82 4.14
N VAL A 45 -11.91 11.89 3.37
CA VAL A 45 -10.85 11.97 2.36
C VAL A 45 -9.57 12.49 3.00
N LEU A 46 -8.46 11.81 2.70
CA LEU A 46 -7.10 12.25 3.02
C LEU A 46 -6.53 13.04 1.84
N ASN A 47 -5.89 14.16 2.13
CA ASN A 47 -5.32 15.05 1.12
C ASN A 47 -3.84 15.32 1.40
N ALA A 48 -3.00 15.23 0.37
CA ALA A 48 -1.65 15.77 0.36
C ALA A 48 -1.72 17.19 -0.24
N GLY A 49 -1.63 18.22 0.61
CA GLY A 49 -2.03 19.58 0.21
C GLY A 49 -3.50 19.59 -0.21
N ASP A 50 -3.79 20.07 -1.42
CA ASP A 50 -5.15 20.11 -1.98
C ASP A 50 -5.54 18.85 -2.78
N VAL A 51 -4.65 17.86 -2.85
CA VAL A 51 -4.86 16.71 -3.72
C VAL A 51 -5.33 15.50 -2.91
N PRO A 52 -6.51 14.91 -3.24
CA PRO A 52 -6.98 13.68 -2.63
C PRO A 52 -6.03 12.52 -2.92
N VAL A 53 -5.64 11.78 -1.87
CA VAL A 53 -4.66 10.67 -1.94
C VAL A 53 -5.19 9.36 -1.38
N GLY A 54 -6.24 9.40 -0.59
CA GLY A 54 -6.80 8.21 0.05
C GLY A 54 -8.04 8.55 0.87
N GLY A 55 -8.57 7.53 1.54
CA GLY A 55 -9.73 7.67 2.40
C GLY A 55 -9.61 6.92 3.71
N LEU A 56 -10.43 7.32 4.67
CA LEU A 56 -10.63 6.65 5.95
C LEU A 56 -12.08 6.20 6.06
N MET A 57 -12.26 4.96 6.48
CA MET A 57 -13.57 4.38 6.77
C MET A 57 -13.54 3.63 8.08
N GLU A 58 -14.66 3.62 8.77
CA GLU A 58 -14.81 2.74 9.91
C GLU A 58 -14.84 1.27 9.46
N LEU A 59 -14.10 0.43 10.17
CA LEU A 59 -14.12 -1.01 9.95
C LEU A 59 -15.52 -1.55 10.32
N PRO A 60 -16.26 -2.15 9.37
CA PRO A 60 -17.62 -2.62 9.61
C PRO A 60 -17.70 -3.55 10.83
N GLU A 61 -18.75 -3.39 11.66
CA GLU A 61 -18.90 -4.17 12.88
C GLU A 61 -18.97 -5.68 12.61
N GLU A 62 -19.64 -6.08 11.54
CA GLU A 62 -19.69 -7.49 11.11
C GLU A 62 -18.27 -8.01 10.77
N GLY A 63 -17.47 -7.23 10.06
CA GLY A 63 -16.08 -7.55 9.80
C GLY A 63 -15.27 -7.73 11.08
N ARG A 64 -15.47 -6.85 12.07
CA ARG A 64 -14.82 -6.97 13.40
C ARG A 64 -15.23 -8.26 14.12
N ARG A 65 -16.52 -8.63 14.08
CA ARG A 65 -17.03 -9.89 14.67
C ARG A 65 -16.41 -11.12 14.00
N LEU A 66 -16.09 -11.03 12.71
CA LEU A 66 -15.41 -12.07 11.93
C LEU A 66 -13.88 -12.03 12.07
N GLY A 67 -13.33 -11.16 12.94
CA GLY A 67 -11.90 -11.06 13.21
C GLY A 67 -11.13 -10.16 12.25
N ALA A 68 -11.80 -9.32 11.45
CA ALA A 68 -11.12 -8.33 10.64
C ALA A 68 -10.43 -7.29 11.55
N THR A 69 -9.22 -6.90 11.16
CA THR A 69 -8.39 -5.92 11.86
C THR A 69 -8.19 -4.68 10.99
N PRO A 70 -7.85 -3.52 11.61
CA PRO A 70 -7.50 -2.32 10.87
C PRO A 70 -6.41 -2.59 9.84
N ARG A 71 -6.59 -2.02 8.62
CA ARG A 71 -5.65 -2.23 7.52
C ARG A 71 -5.83 -1.22 6.40
N TRP A 72 -4.76 -0.97 5.70
CA TRP A 72 -4.78 -0.29 4.41
C TRP A 72 -5.16 -1.25 3.30
N VAL A 73 -5.99 -0.77 2.37
CA VAL A 73 -6.41 -1.48 1.16
C VAL A 73 -6.10 -0.60 -0.04
N GLY A 74 -5.32 -1.10 -0.99
CA GLY A 74 -5.07 -0.44 -2.26
C GLY A 74 -6.06 -0.88 -3.33
N TYR A 75 -6.48 0.06 -4.15
CA TYR A 75 -7.45 -0.11 -5.22
C TYR A 75 -6.76 -0.06 -6.57
N VAL A 76 -6.83 -1.14 -7.32
CA VAL A 76 -6.32 -1.18 -8.70
C VAL A 76 -7.41 -0.72 -9.64
N ALA A 77 -7.08 0.23 -10.51
CA ALA A 77 -8.00 0.74 -11.53
C ALA A 77 -8.21 -0.30 -12.65
N VAL A 78 -9.46 -0.58 -12.94
CA VAL A 78 -9.87 -1.50 -14.02
C VAL A 78 -10.94 -0.87 -14.90
N ASP A 79 -11.01 -1.30 -16.14
CA ASP A 79 -11.99 -0.81 -17.10
C ASP A 79 -13.36 -1.47 -16.85
N ASP A 80 -13.37 -2.79 -16.75
CA ASP A 80 -14.57 -3.60 -16.47
C ASP A 80 -14.41 -4.38 -15.16
N ILE A 81 -15.06 -3.87 -14.11
CA ILE A 81 -14.95 -4.46 -12.77
C ILE A 81 -15.68 -5.81 -12.68
N ASP A 82 -16.77 -6.01 -13.43
CA ASP A 82 -17.53 -7.27 -13.42
C ASP A 82 -16.76 -8.37 -14.14
N ALA A 83 -16.18 -8.07 -15.29
CA ALA A 83 -15.30 -8.99 -16.00
C ALA A 83 -14.06 -9.33 -15.16
N THR A 84 -13.44 -8.33 -14.51
CA THR A 84 -12.24 -8.53 -13.68
C THR A 84 -12.55 -9.40 -12.46
N THR A 85 -13.66 -9.17 -11.75
CA THR A 85 -14.04 -10.01 -10.60
C THR A 85 -14.36 -11.45 -11.03
N THR A 86 -15.00 -11.63 -12.20
CA THR A 86 -15.22 -12.95 -12.77
C THR A 86 -13.89 -13.66 -13.05
N GLN A 87 -12.92 -12.93 -13.61
CA GLN A 87 -11.60 -13.48 -13.92
C GLN A 87 -10.82 -13.84 -12.65
N ILE A 88 -10.92 -13.02 -11.60
CA ILE A 88 -10.33 -13.32 -10.28
C ILE A 88 -10.81 -14.68 -9.77
N GLY A 89 -12.12 -14.94 -9.82
CA GLY A 89 -12.68 -16.23 -9.41
C GLY A 89 -12.14 -17.40 -10.25
N ARG A 90 -12.03 -17.22 -11.58
CA ARG A 90 -11.47 -18.25 -12.49
C ARG A 90 -9.98 -18.54 -12.19
N LEU A 91 -9.24 -17.55 -11.73
CA LEU A 91 -7.82 -17.67 -11.36
C LEU A 91 -7.62 -18.15 -9.93
N GLY A 92 -8.67 -18.54 -9.20
CA GLY A 92 -8.60 -19.09 -7.85
C GLY A 92 -8.58 -18.04 -6.74
N GLY A 93 -8.79 -16.78 -7.05
CA GLY A 93 -9.02 -15.72 -6.06
C GLY A 93 -10.46 -15.73 -5.53
N ALA A 94 -10.77 -14.81 -4.63
CA ALA A 94 -12.09 -14.67 -4.02
C ALA A 94 -12.63 -13.25 -4.14
N VAL A 95 -13.95 -13.12 -4.30
CA VAL A 95 -14.67 -11.84 -4.23
C VAL A 95 -15.25 -11.72 -2.83
N LEU A 96 -14.72 -10.77 -2.04
CA LEU A 96 -15.13 -10.52 -0.65
C LEU A 96 -16.28 -9.51 -0.56
N LEU A 97 -16.26 -8.50 -1.43
CA LEU A 97 -17.34 -7.55 -1.66
C LEU A 97 -17.60 -7.50 -3.17
N PRO A 98 -18.79 -7.88 -3.65
CA PRO A 98 -19.10 -7.81 -5.07
C PRO A 98 -19.10 -6.36 -5.58
N PRO A 99 -18.98 -6.12 -6.90
CA PRO A 99 -19.01 -4.80 -7.47
C PRO A 99 -20.20 -3.96 -7.00
N THR A 100 -19.93 -2.86 -6.30
CA THR A 100 -20.93 -1.99 -5.68
C THR A 100 -20.57 -0.51 -5.85
N GLY A 101 -21.55 0.36 -5.81
CA GLY A 101 -21.33 1.81 -5.83
C GLY A 101 -20.78 2.31 -4.51
N SER A 102 -19.90 3.32 -4.57
CA SER A 102 -19.29 3.96 -3.41
C SER A 102 -19.02 5.45 -3.70
N ASN A 103 -18.53 6.20 -2.69
CA ASN A 103 -18.14 7.61 -2.84
C ASN A 103 -17.02 7.82 -3.86
N ILE A 104 -16.20 6.81 -4.09
CA ILE A 104 -15.02 6.93 -4.96
C ILE A 104 -15.24 6.37 -6.36
N GLY A 105 -16.40 5.80 -6.65
CA GLY A 105 -16.73 5.12 -7.90
C GLY A 105 -17.38 3.78 -7.65
N ARG A 106 -17.28 2.86 -8.60
CA ARG A 106 -17.74 1.48 -8.42
C ARG A 106 -16.56 0.62 -7.99
N VAL A 107 -16.71 -0.08 -6.87
CA VAL A 107 -15.62 -0.81 -6.20
C VAL A 107 -15.97 -2.27 -5.96
N SER A 108 -14.93 -3.09 -5.80
CA SER A 108 -15.03 -4.48 -5.33
C SER A 108 -13.82 -4.81 -4.45
N VAL A 109 -14.03 -5.51 -3.33
CA VAL A 109 -12.93 -6.01 -2.49
C VAL A 109 -12.72 -7.49 -2.81
N VAL A 110 -11.49 -7.85 -3.04
CA VAL A 110 -11.11 -9.18 -3.52
C VAL A 110 -9.89 -9.71 -2.77
N ALA A 111 -9.66 -10.99 -2.87
CA ALA A 111 -8.43 -11.62 -2.40
C ALA A 111 -7.80 -12.43 -3.54
N ASP A 112 -6.48 -12.43 -3.59
CA ASP A 112 -5.74 -13.30 -4.48
C ASP A 112 -5.81 -14.79 -4.03
N PRO A 113 -5.35 -15.75 -4.83
CA PRO A 113 -5.34 -17.17 -4.47
C PRO A 113 -4.59 -17.50 -3.16
N GLN A 114 -3.71 -16.61 -2.71
CA GLN A 114 -2.97 -16.76 -1.46
C GLN A 114 -3.56 -15.95 -0.30
N LYS A 115 -4.74 -15.32 -0.53
CA LYS A 115 -5.53 -14.56 0.44
C LYS A 115 -5.04 -13.14 0.75
N ALA A 116 -4.10 -12.59 -0.01
CA ALA A 116 -3.80 -11.16 0.09
C ALA A 116 -4.98 -10.34 -0.43
N THR A 117 -5.53 -9.48 0.43
CA THR A 117 -6.69 -8.63 0.11
C THR A 117 -6.23 -7.35 -0.59
N PHE A 118 -6.95 -6.98 -1.64
CA PHE A 118 -6.86 -5.71 -2.35
C PHE A 118 -8.25 -5.34 -2.90
N ALA A 119 -8.36 -4.19 -3.54
CA ALA A 119 -9.62 -3.77 -4.12
C ALA A 119 -9.47 -3.39 -5.60
N LEU A 120 -10.58 -3.34 -6.28
CA LEU A 120 -10.73 -2.86 -7.65
C LEU A 120 -11.56 -1.59 -7.63
N VAL A 121 -11.28 -0.69 -8.58
CA VAL A 121 -12.10 0.50 -8.80
C VAL A 121 -12.26 0.79 -10.29
N THR A 122 -13.48 1.19 -10.68
CA THR A 122 -13.76 1.78 -11.98
C THR A 122 -14.56 3.07 -11.80
N GLY A 123 -14.34 4.04 -12.71
CA GLY A 123 -14.99 5.35 -12.61
C GLY A 123 -14.57 6.15 -11.38
N LEU A 124 -13.28 6.08 -11.00
CA LEU A 124 -12.75 6.79 -9.84
C LEU A 124 -13.07 8.28 -9.89
N THR A 125 -13.77 8.79 -8.85
CA THR A 125 -14.19 10.19 -8.72
C THR A 125 -13.12 11.09 -8.14
N TYR A 126 -12.24 10.53 -7.30
CA TYR A 126 -11.09 11.19 -6.72
C TYR A 126 -9.81 10.74 -7.41
N GLY A 127 -8.76 11.52 -7.26
CA GLY A 127 -7.46 11.18 -7.77
C GLY A 127 -7.01 12.10 -8.91
N GLN A 128 -5.78 11.93 -9.33
CA GLN A 128 -5.18 12.79 -10.33
C GLN A 128 -5.51 12.32 -11.75
N ARG A 129 -5.78 13.30 -12.62
CA ARG A 129 -5.94 13.08 -14.06
C ARG A 129 -4.61 12.84 -14.78
N GLN A 130 -3.48 12.99 -14.09
CA GLN A 130 -2.13 12.80 -14.62
C GLN A 130 -1.35 11.77 -13.79
N PRO A 131 -0.40 11.05 -14.39
CA PRO A 131 0.52 10.20 -13.64
C PRO A 131 1.30 11.04 -12.65
N VAL A 132 1.32 10.59 -11.40
CA VAL A 132 2.07 11.20 -10.31
C VAL A 132 3.43 10.54 -10.23
N GLY A 133 4.47 11.30 -9.95
CA GLY A 133 5.78 10.73 -9.61
C GLY A 133 5.68 9.85 -8.37
N LEU A 134 6.40 8.72 -8.36
CA LEU A 134 6.45 7.82 -7.20
C LEU A 134 7.19 8.42 -6.00
N ASP A 135 7.80 9.58 -6.15
CA ASP A 135 8.58 10.32 -5.16
C ASP A 135 7.86 11.54 -4.57
N GLU A 136 6.63 11.84 -5.02
CA GLU A 136 5.87 12.96 -4.49
C GLU A 136 5.52 12.75 -3.01
N LEU A 137 5.76 13.78 -2.18
CA LEU A 137 5.47 13.76 -0.74
C LEU A 137 3.98 13.54 -0.46
N GLY A 138 3.69 12.75 0.57
CA GLY A 138 2.33 12.39 0.93
C GLY A 138 1.65 11.41 -0.04
N ARG A 139 2.39 10.82 -0.98
CA ARG A 139 1.88 9.80 -1.91
C ARG A 139 2.39 8.42 -1.54
N VAL A 140 1.73 7.40 -2.08
CA VAL A 140 2.29 6.05 -2.06
C VAL A 140 3.35 5.94 -3.14
N GLY A 141 4.59 5.78 -2.73
CA GLY A 141 5.73 5.64 -3.63
C GLY A 141 6.13 4.20 -3.93
N TRP A 142 5.66 3.25 -3.13
CA TRP A 142 5.98 1.84 -3.32
C TRP A 142 4.89 0.90 -2.80
N HIS A 143 4.76 -0.26 -3.45
CA HIS A 143 3.80 -1.31 -3.12
C HIS A 143 4.54 -2.62 -2.89
N GLU A 144 4.36 -3.23 -1.75
CA GLU A 144 5.04 -4.47 -1.44
C GLU A 144 4.04 -5.58 -1.12
N LEU A 145 4.10 -6.69 -1.86
CA LEU A 145 3.35 -7.89 -1.54
C LEU A 145 4.21 -8.86 -0.74
N LEU A 146 3.80 -9.13 0.49
CA LEU A 146 4.31 -10.25 1.26
C LEU A 146 3.44 -11.48 0.94
N ALA A 147 3.88 -12.28 0.00
CA ALA A 147 3.15 -13.43 -0.54
C ALA A 147 3.45 -14.71 0.24
N GLU A 148 2.59 -15.72 0.15
CA GLU A 148 2.94 -17.08 0.60
C GLU A 148 4.03 -17.68 -0.29
N ASP A 149 3.88 -17.52 -1.60
CA ASP A 149 4.85 -17.91 -2.64
C ASP A 149 4.81 -16.86 -3.76
N ARG A 150 5.82 -15.98 -3.80
CA ARG A 150 5.88 -14.88 -4.77
C ARG A 150 5.94 -15.34 -6.23
N ASN A 151 6.56 -16.48 -6.48
CA ASN A 151 6.72 -16.98 -7.85
C ASN A 151 5.39 -17.48 -8.43
N LYS A 152 4.58 -18.16 -7.60
CA LYS A 152 3.26 -18.64 -8.01
C LYS A 152 2.23 -17.54 -8.14
N ILE A 153 2.30 -16.50 -7.29
CA ILE A 153 1.29 -15.44 -7.29
C ILE A 153 1.49 -14.43 -8.41
N PHE A 154 2.70 -14.30 -8.94
CA PHE A 154 3.01 -13.28 -9.93
C PHE A 154 2.14 -13.40 -11.19
N ASP A 155 1.93 -14.62 -11.69
CA ASP A 155 1.14 -14.88 -12.90
C ASP A 155 -0.31 -14.42 -12.75
N PHE A 156 -0.88 -14.54 -11.55
CA PHE A 156 -2.22 -14.04 -11.24
C PHE A 156 -2.35 -12.53 -11.53
N TYR A 157 -1.43 -11.73 -11.00
CA TYR A 157 -1.42 -10.29 -11.20
C TYR A 157 -1.03 -9.90 -12.64
N GLY A 158 -0.14 -10.67 -13.26
CA GLY A 158 0.25 -10.50 -14.66
C GLY A 158 -0.93 -10.67 -15.62
N VAL A 159 -1.74 -11.71 -15.41
CA VAL A 159 -2.94 -11.99 -16.21
C VAL A 159 -4.02 -10.93 -16.00
N LEU A 160 -4.25 -10.49 -14.74
CA LEU A 160 -5.32 -9.53 -14.42
C LEU A 160 -5.01 -8.11 -14.86
N PHE A 161 -3.77 -7.65 -14.62
CA PHE A 161 -3.42 -6.24 -14.71
C PHE A 161 -2.31 -5.94 -15.72
N GLY A 162 -1.80 -6.97 -16.39
CA GLY A 162 -0.70 -6.81 -17.33
C GLY A 162 0.63 -6.45 -16.64
N TRP A 163 0.76 -6.74 -15.34
CA TRP A 163 2.03 -6.48 -14.65
C TRP A 163 3.14 -7.36 -15.20
N ARG A 164 4.32 -6.79 -15.28
CA ARG A 164 5.51 -7.46 -15.81
C ARG A 164 6.59 -7.52 -14.75
N LYS A 165 7.36 -8.60 -14.75
CA LYS A 165 8.58 -8.68 -13.96
C LYS A 165 9.52 -7.59 -14.45
N ALA A 166 9.97 -6.74 -13.54
CA ALA A 166 11.05 -5.82 -13.81
C ALA A 166 12.37 -6.52 -13.43
N ASN A 167 13.39 -6.36 -14.28
CA ASN A 167 14.67 -7.00 -14.05
C ASN A 167 15.33 -6.37 -12.82
N ALA A 168 15.59 -7.23 -11.84
CA ALA A 168 16.48 -6.95 -10.76
C ALA A 168 17.85 -7.49 -11.17
N GLU A 169 18.69 -6.68 -11.79
CA GLU A 169 20.03 -7.13 -12.20
C GLU A 169 20.94 -7.57 -11.03
N THR A 170 20.49 -7.43 -9.78
CA THR A 170 21.36 -7.57 -8.61
C THR A 170 20.69 -8.08 -7.34
N ASP A 171 19.69 -8.95 -7.37
CA ASP A 171 19.38 -9.76 -6.20
C ASP A 171 20.00 -11.15 -6.33
N PRO A 172 21.26 -11.38 -5.86
CA PRO A 172 21.95 -12.65 -5.98
C PRO A 172 21.24 -13.79 -5.25
N ALA A 173 20.36 -13.44 -4.30
CA ALA A 173 19.59 -14.41 -3.51
C ALA A 173 18.20 -14.67 -4.08
N ASP A 174 17.79 -13.95 -5.15
CA ASP A 174 16.45 -14.05 -5.75
C ASP A 174 15.32 -14.02 -4.68
N LEU A 175 15.42 -13.10 -3.73
CA LEU A 175 14.46 -12.99 -2.63
C LEU A 175 13.32 -12.01 -2.90
N TYR A 176 13.52 -11.07 -3.84
CA TYR A 176 12.62 -9.97 -4.10
C TYR A 176 12.36 -9.79 -5.59
N GLN A 177 11.10 -9.94 -6.03
CA GLN A 177 10.71 -9.75 -7.41
C GLN A 177 10.10 -8.37 -7.63
N LEU A 178 10.79 -7.51 -8.36
CA LEU A 178 10.24 -6.24 -8.81
C LEU A 178 9.12 -6.43 -9.85
N PHE A 179 8.13 -5.55 -9.83
CA PHE A 179 7.10 -5.53 -10.87
C PHE A 179 6.82 -4.13 -11.38
N SER A 180 6.46 -4.07 -12.66
CA SER A 180 6.08 -2.85 -13.35
C SER A 180 4.63 -2.90 -13.80
N ALA A 181 3.94 -1.75 -13.75
CA ALA A 181 2.63 -1.51 -14.32
C ALA A 181 2.72 -0.34 -15.30
N ALA A 182 2.19 -0.52 -16.52
CA ALA A 182 2.24 0.48 -17.58
C ALA A 182 3.67 1.05 -17.81
N GLY A 183 4.67 0.17 -17.77
CA GLY A 183 6.07 0.51 -18.06
C GLY A 183 6.86 1.17 -16.92
N GLN A 184 6.25 1.41 -15.76
CA GLN A 184 6.91 1.95 -14.58
C GLN A 184 7.01 0.90 -13.48
N THR A 185 8.19 0.71 -12.88
CA THR A 185 8.36 -0.13 -11.70
C THR A 185 7.68 0.56 -10.51
N ILE A 186 6.69 -0.11 -9.91
CA ILE A 186 5.85 0.46 -8.85
C ILE A 186 5.89 -0.34 -7.55
N GLY A 187 6.56 -1.48 -7.51
CA GLY A 187 6.56 -2.31 -6.33
C GLY A 187 7.39 -3.57 -6.46
N GLY A 188 7.30 -4.40 -5.44
CA GLY A 188 7.96 -5.68 -5.38
C GLY A 188 7.16 -6.72 -4.60
N MET A 189 7.52 -7.97 -4.82
CA MET A 189 6.92 -9.12 -4.17
C MET A 189 8.01 -9.95 -3.50
N LEU A 190 7.77 -10.37 -2.28
CA LEU A 190 8.63 -11.31 -1.56
C LEU A 190 7.79 -12.42 -0.94
N THR A 191 8.43 -13.56 -0.70
CA THR A 191 7.80 -14.62 0.10
C THR A 191 7.87 -14.23 1.58
N LYS A 192 6.71 -14.17 2.23
CA LYS A 192 6.61 -13.80 3.64
C LYS A 192 7.39 -14.74 4.55
N LEU A 193 7.82 -14.25 5.69
CA LEU A 193 8.41 -15.12 6.71
C LEU A 193 7.33 -16.03 7.32
N PRO A 194 7.68 -17.23 7.81
CA PRO A 194 6.74 -18.12 8.49
C PRO A 194 6.05 -17.51 9.72
N SER A 195 6.66 -16.50 10.34
CA SER A 195 6.09 -15.75 11.47
C SER A 195 4.96 -14.80 11.07
N VAL A 196 4.80 -14.50 9.78
CA VAL A 196 3.71 -13.69 9.23
C VAL A 196 2.55 -14.64 8.92
N SER A 197 1.42 -14.46 9.59
CA SER A 197 0.29 -15.41 9.53
C SER A 197 -0.37 -15.48 8.16
N GLN A 198 -0.51 -14.36 7.48
CA GLN A 198 -1.20 -14.27 6.18
C GLN A 198 -0.47 -13.34 5.21
N PRO A 199 -0.56 -13.59 3.90
CA PRO A 199 -0.12 -12.65 2.87
C PRO A 199 -0.87 -11.32 2.97
N PHE A 200 -0.18 -10.23 2.65
CA PHE A 200 -0.79 -8.90 2.63
C PHE A 200 -0.01 -7.93 1.77
N TRP A 201 -0.68 -6.85 1.34
CA TRP A 201 -0.08 -5.70 0.71
C TRP A 201 0.35 -4.68 1.75
N LEU A 202 1.57 -4.14 1.61
CA LEU A 202 2.14 -3.05 2.40
C LEU A 202 2.39 -1.85 1.48
N TYR A 203 1.93 -0.67 1.91
CA TYR A 203 2.05 0.57 1.16
C TYR A 203 3.04 1.49 1.84
N TYR A 204 3.93 2.10 1.05
CA TYR A 204 4.99 2.98 1.52
C TYR A 204 4.62 4.43 1.21
N PHE A 205 4.41 5.23 2.23
CA PHE A 205 4.09 6.65 2.12
C PHE A 205 5.36 7.48 2.09
N ASN A 206 5.44 8.41 1.13
CA ASN A 206 6.58 9.31 1.00
C ASN A 206 6.54 10.38 2.07
N VAL A 207 7.63 10.54 2.79
CA VAL A 207 7.86 11.59 3.78
C VAL A 207 9.16 12.34 3.47
N ASP A 208 9.24 13.59 3.89
CA ASP A 208 10.41 14.45 3.67
C ASP A 208 11.63 14.00 4.48
N ASP A 209 11.42 13.66 5.76
CA ASP A 209 12.44 13.19 6.69
C ASP A 209 11.97 11.93 7.40
N ILE A 210 12.57 10.80 7.04
CA ILE A 210 12.24 9.49 7.61
C ILE A 210 12.52 9.42 9.11
N GLY A 211 13.56 10.09 9.60
CA GLY A 211 13.93 10.10 11.02
C GLY A 211 12.92 10.90 11.86
N ALA A 212 12.50 12.06 11.36
CA ALA A 212 11.45 12.86 11.98
C ALA A 212 10.10 12.15 11.93
N ALA A 213 9.74 11.55 10.78
CA ALA A 213 8.49 10.80 10.64
C ALA A 213 8.45 9.57 11.59
N ALA A 214 9.53 8.82 11.72
CA ALA A 214 9.62 7.70 12.67
C ALA A 214 9.43 8.15 14.15
N LYS A 215 9.95 9.32 14.51
CA LYS A 215 9.69 9.93 15.83
C LYS A 215 8.22 10.28 16.02
N ARG A 216 7.57 10.88 14.98
CA ARG A 216 6.14 11.21 15.02
C ARG A 216 5.26 9.96 15.14
N VAL A 217 5.63 8.84 14.46
CA VAL A 217 4.95 7.56 14.63
C VAL A 217 4.89 7.14 16.10
N ASN A 218 6.04 7.13 16.78
CA ASN A 218 6.10 6.71 18.18
C ASN A 218 5.40 7.73 19.12
N ALA A 219 5.54 9.01 18.88
CA ALA A 219 4.89 10.07 19.66
C ALA A 219 3.36 10.03 19.52
N GLY A 220 2.84 9.68 18.34
CA GLY A 220 1.41 9.53 18.06
C GLY A 220 0.79 8.21 18.54
N GLY A 221 1.53 7.37 19.29
CA GLY A 221 1.03 6.11 19.83
C GLY A 221 1.14 4.91 18.88
N GLY A 222 1.66 5.10 17.67
CA GLY A 222 2.08 4.02 16.79
C GLY A 222 3.41 3.40 17.22
N ARG A 223 3.95 2.51 16.40
CA ARG A 223 5.28 1.91 16.66
C ARG A 223 6.04 1.71 15.35
N VAL A 224 7.33 2.03 15.36
CA VAL A 224 8.26 1.59 14.32
C VAL A 224 8.63 0.13 14.62
N LEU A 225 8.28 -0.77 13.71
CA LEU A 225 8.54 -2.20 13.83
C LEU A 225 9.92 -2.57 13.28
N GLN A 226 10.34 -1.85 12.22
CA GLN A 226 11.64 -2.04 11.57
C GLN A 226 12.10 -0.72 10.95
N GLY A 227 13.37 -0.39 11.12
CA GLY A 227 13.97 0.82 10.53
C GLY A 227 14.06 2.00 11.51
N PRO A 228 14.39 3.20 11.02
CA PRO A 228 14.74 3.52 9.63
C PRO A 228 15.98 2.75 9.14
N ILE A 229 15.91 2.22 7.91
CA ILE A 229 16.99 1.47 7.26
C ILE A 229 17.31 2.15 5.93
N GLU A 230 18.57 2.40 5.66
CA GLU A 230 19.05 2.90 4.39
C GLU A 230 19.07 1.79 3.35
N LEU A 231 18.55 2.09 2.18
CA LEU A 231 18.60 1.23 1.01
C LEU A 231 19.81 1.61 0.15
N PRO A 232 20.33 0.71 -0.70
CA PRO A 232 21.52 0.96 -1.52
C PRO A 232 21.47 2.20 -2.43
N ASP A 233 20.28 2.72 -2.73
CA ASP A 233 20.07 3.95 -3.51
C ASP A 233 19.99 5.22 -2.67
N GLY A 234 20.24 5.12 -1.37
CA GLY A 234 20.16 6.24 -0.44
C GLY A 234 18.72 6.55 0.05
N CYS A 235 17.68 5.87 -0.45
CA CYS A 235 16.34 5.97 0.12
C CYS A 235 16.31 5.28 1.49
N TRP A 236 15.59 5.86 2.44
CA TRP A 236 15.36 5.26 3.76
C TRP A 236 13.95 4.77 3.88
N ILE A 237 13.78 3.64 4.57
CA ILE A 237 12.46 3.04 4.81
C ILE A 237 12.25 2.73 6.30
N ALA A 238 10.99 2.76 6.73
CA ALA A 238 10.57 2.26 8.03
C ALA A 238 9.22 1.53 7.89
N ARG A 239 9.11 0.34 8.50
CA ARG A 239 7.84 -0.39 8.61
C ARG A 239 7.25 -0.13 9.97
N CYS A 240 5.97 0.23 9.99
CA CYS A 240 5.29 0.78 11.14
C CYS A 240 3.92 0.11 11.36
N VAL A 241 3.38 0.32 12.54
CA VAL A 241 1.99 0.05 12.87
C VAL A 241 1.38 1.29 13.52
N ASP A 242 0.17 1.63 13.12
CA ASP A 242 -0.57 2.75 13.69
C ASP A 242 -1.20 2.40 15.05
N PRO A 243 -1.77 3.36 15.80
CA PRO A 243 -2.35 3.11 17.12
C PRO A 243 -3.53 2.11 17.12
N GLN A 244 -4.23 1.94 16.00
CA GLN A 244 -5.33 1.00 15.84
C GLN A 244 -4.88 -0.38 15.35
N GLY A 245 -3.60 -0.53 14.96
CA GLY A 245 -3.00 -1.79 14.56
C GLY A 245 -2.85 -2.00 13.05
N ALA A 246 -3.12 -1.00 12.21
CA ALA A 246 -2.89 -1.09 10.78
C ALA A 246 -1.40 -0.98 10.44
N LEU A 247 -0.91 -1.92 9.64
CA LEU A 247 0.46 -1.92 9.13
C LEU A 247 0.58 -0.92 7.97
N PHE A 248 1.65 -0.16 7.97
CA PHE A 248 2.05 0.74 6.89
C PHE A 248 3.57 0.89 6.86
N ALA A 249 4.08 1.49 5.81
CA ALA A 249 5.50 1.81 5.74
C ALA A 249 5.71 3.26 5.33
N LEU A 250 6.87 3.79 5.64
CA LEU A 250 7.34 5.11 5.25
C LEU A 250 8.57 4.94 4.40
N GLN A 251 8.76 5.84 3.43
CA GLN A 251 9.99 5.99 2.69
C GLN A 251 10.33 7.47 2.47
N GLY A 252 11.61 7.79 2.41
CA GLY A 252 12.05 9.17 2.21
C GLY A 252 13.54 9.35 2.41
N ALA A 253 14.01 10.60 2.38
CA ALA A 253 15.38 10.96 2.69
C ALA A 253 15.59 11.03 4.21
N ARG A 254 16.84 11.06 4.66
CA ARG A 254 17.21 11.36 6.03
C ARG A 254 17.71 12.80 6.12
N GLY A 255 17.05 13.62 6.93
CA GLY A 255 17.12 15.07 7.16
C GLY A 255 18.29 15.95 6.75
N GLN A 256 19.48 15.40 6.47
CA GLN A 256 20.61 16.17 5.95
C GLN A 256 20.90 15.92 4.45
N ASP A 257 20.21 14.96 3.82
CA ASP A 257 20.49 14.51 2.45
C ASP A 257 19.51 15.08 1.40
N VAL A 258 18.73 16.09 1.76
CA VAL A 258 17.72 16.69 0.88
C VAL A 258 18.32 17.41 -0.35
N ALA A 259 19.64 17.67 -0.37
CA ALA A 259 20.27 18.50 -1.38
C ALA A 259 20.52 17.84 -2.74
N GLU A 260 20.54 16.49 -2.83
CA GLU A 260 20.80 15.78 -4.10
C GLU A 260 19.97 14.48 -4.19
N ARG A 261 18.73 14.57 -4.64
CA ARG A 261 17.97 13.38 -5.07
C ARG A 261 18.18 13.14 -6.55
N PRO A 262 18.76 12.00 -6.99
CA PRO A 262 18.62 11.56 -8.37
C PRO A 262 17.15 11.24 -8.66
N SER A 263 16.67 11.58 -9.86
CA SER A 263 15.29 11.30 -10.27
C SER A 263 15.02 9.79 -10.23
N ALA A 264 13.83 9.40 -9.77
CA ALA A 264 13.41 8.02 -9.59
C ALA A 264 13.47 7.13 -10.85
N SER A 265 13.76 7.72 -12.02
CA SER A 265 13.81 7.03 -13.33
C SER A 265 15.10 6.27 -13.60
N GLU A 266 16.16 6.45 -12.81
CA GLU A 266 17.50 5.89 -13.12
C GLU A 266 18.07 4.95 -12.06
N VAL A 267 17.34 4.72 -10.97
CA VAL A 267 17.86 3.88 -9.88
C VAL A 267 17.37 2.45 -10.02
N ALA A 268 18.31 1.54 -10.27
CA ALA A 268 18.05 0.09 -10.24
C ALA A 268 17.67 -0.33 -8.81
N TRP A 269 16.40 -0.55 -8.56
CA TRP A 269 15.81 -0.98 -7.29
C TRP A 269 16.24 -2.40 -6.84
N SER A 270 17.03 -3.06 -7.64
CA SER A 270 17.33 -4.49 -7.62
C SER A 270 18.28 -4.98 -6.51
N ALA A 271 19.20 -4.15 -6.03
CA ALA A 271 20.15 -4.56 -4.99
C ALA A 271 19.59 -4.49 -3.55
N LYS A 272 18.37 -4.01 -3.39
CA LYS A 272 17.88 -3.36 -2.18
C LYS A 272 17.33 -4.27 -1.10
N TRP A 273 16.71 -5.35 -1.49
CA TRP A 273 15.79 -6.04 -0.59
C TRP A 273 16.35 -7.33 0.01
N GLY A 274 17.37 -7.93 -0.59
CA GLY A 274 17.99 -9.16 -0.10
C GLY A 274 18.62 -8.99 1.30
N GLY A 275 19.26 -7.85 1.58
CA GLY A 275 19.86 -7.55 2.88
C GLY A 275 18.86 -7.22 3.98
N VAL A 276 17.74 -6.60 3.63
CA VAL A 276 16.70 -6.16 4.60
C VAL A 276 15.83 -7.33 5.07
N VAL A 277 15.60 -8.31 4.19
CA VAL A 277 14.82 -9.51 4.53
C VAL A 277 15.58 -10.45 5.48
N SER A 278 16.91 -10.46 5.40
CA SER A 278 17.76 -11.37 6.21
C SER A 278 18.02 -10.87 7.65
N GLN A 279 17.87 -9.58 7.94
CA GLN A 279 18.22 -9.00 9.25
C GLN A 279 17.04 -8.66 10.16
N GLY A 280 15.79 -8.75 9.71
CA GLY A 280 14.63 -8.30 10.46
C GLY A 280 13.66 -9.40 10.87
N ARG A 281 13.65 -9.81 12.14
CA ARG A 281 12.47 -10.47 12.72
C ARG A 281 11.31 -9.48 12.71
N MET A 282 10.37 -9.63 11.75
CA MET A 282 9.09 -8.93 11.81
C MET A 282 8.29 -9.52 12.98
N VAL A 283 8.29 -8.84 14.11
CA VAL A 283 7.42 -9.20 15.25
C VAL A 283 6.08 -8.49 15.01
N LEU A 284 5.10 -9.23 14.51
CA LEU A 284 3.72 -8.74 14.49
C LEU A 284 3.19 -8.65 15.92
N PRO A 285 2.39 -7.62 16.27
CA PRO A 285 1.76 -7.54 17.57
C PRO A 285 0.82 -8.74 17.75
N LYS A 286 0.96 -9.46 18.86
CA LYS A 286 -0.02 -10.47 19.23
C LYS A 286 -1.36 -9.79 19.51
N PRO A 287 -2.50 -10.35 19.05
CA PRO A 287 -3.80 -9.84 19.46
C PRO A 287 -3.88 -9.86 20.99
N LYS A 288 -4.29 -8.73 21.58
CA LYS A 288 -4.62 -8.69 23.01
C LYS A 288 -5.81 -9.63 23.20
N ARG A 289 -5.64 -10.59 24.10
CA ARG A 289 -6.75 -11.44 24.58
C ARG A 289 -7.76 -10.61 25.33
#